data_47e77d534a9a57f5c49b0d9d06ba6018
#
_entry.id   47e77d534a9a57f5c49b0d9d06ba6018
#
_cell.length_a   1.000
_cell.length_b   1.000
_cell.length_c   1.000
_cell.angle_alpha   90.00
_cell.angle_beta   90.00
_cell.angle_gamma   90.00
#
_symmetry.space_group_name_H-M   'P 1'
#
loop_
_entity.id
_entity.type
_entity.pdbx_description
1 polymer ?
#
loop_
_entity_poly.entity_id
_entity_poly.type
_entity_poly.pdbx_seq_one_letter_code
_entity_poly.pdbx_strand_id
1 'polypeptide(L)'
;VEELSLCSNEVRDKPESEVASLAKVLAMVDDLFFQAKIIETARHLGLDLKICTTPDALLGEVSKAIPNLVVVDLNARNQPLEAVERMQSAAANVPLVGFLSHVQTELADQARAAGCREVMPRSKFTKDLATILSRGKSESS
;
A
#
# COMPACT_ATOMS: atom_id res chain seq x y z
N VAL A 1 0.05 12.01 30.87
CA VAL A 1 -0.06 12.65 30.58
C VAL A 1 -0.24 12.60 30.50
N GLU A 2 -0.06 12.46 30.49
CA GLU A 2 -0.17 12.95 30.32
C GLU A 2 -0.32 13.04 29.89
N GLU A 3 -0.34 12.82 29.92
CA GLU A 3 -0.49 13.31 29.51
C GLU A 3 -0.65 13.38 28.87
N LEU A 4 -0.78 13.24 28.94
CA LEU A 4 -0.96 13.66 28.34
C LEU A 4 -1.10 13.64 27.75
N SER A 5 -1.18 13.46 27.60
CA SER A 5 -1.26 13.73 26.98
C SER A 5 -1.52 13.57 26.48
N LEU A 6 -1.64 13.46 26.26
CA LEU A 6 -1.84 13.44 25.71
C LEU A 6 -2.10 13.20 25.01
N CYS A 7 -2.14 13.12 24.77
CA CYS A 7 -2.35 12.89 24.16
C CYS A 7 -2.62 12.50 23.70
N SER A 8 -2.64 12.52 23.64
CA SER A 8 -2.71 12.19 23.27
C SER A 8 -3.12 11.69 23.02
N ASN A 9 -3.36 11.58 22.97
CA ASN A 9 -3.51 10.99 22.92
C ASN A 9 -4.04 10.47 22.58
N GLU A 10 -4.40 10.68 22.09
CA GLU A 10 -4.55 9.94 22.06
C GLU A 10 -4.59 9.09 21.58
N VAL A 11 -4.72 9.15 20.76
CA VAL A 11 -4.40 8.09 20.36
C VAL A 11 -3.41 7.35 21.00
N ARG A 12 -2.78 7.81 21.48
CA ARG A 12 -1.93 7.26 22.10
C ARG A 12 -2.37 6.49 23.12
N ASP A 13 -3.49 6.51 23.38
CA ASP A 13 -4.00 5.72 24.36
C ASP A 13 -4.01 4.29 24.02
N LYS A 14 -3.89 3.86 22.78
CA LYS A 14 -3.90 2.50 22.44
C LYS A 14 -2.65 1.84 22.88
N PRO A 15 -2.69 0.60 23.37
CA PRO A 15 -1.50 -0.12 23.71
C PRO A 15 -0.68 -0.34 22.48
N GLU A 16 0.62 -0.37 22.62
CA GLU A 16 1.47 -0.54 21.50
C GLU A 16 1.24 -1.86 20.83
N SER A 17 0.93 -2.90 21.54
CA SER A 17 0.67 -4.18 20.94
C SER A 17 -0.56 -4.14 20.04
N GLU A 18 -1.55 -3.34 20.39
CA GLU A 18 -2.74 -3.26 19.58
C GLU A 18 -2.42 -2.55 18.28
N VAL A 19 -1.62 -1.50 18.32
CA VAL A 19 -1.24 -0.78 17.11
C VAL A 19 -0.40 -1.69 16.24
N ALA A 20 0.51 -2.45 16.84
CA ALA A 20 1.38 -3.31 16.07
C ALA A 20 0.62 -4.44 15.40
N SER A 21 -0.58 -4.78 15.88
CA SER A 21 -1.32 -5.86 15.30
C SER A 21 -2.10 -5.46 14.05
N LEU A 22 -2.16 -4.17 13.72
CA LEU A 22 -2.87 -3.76 12.52
C LEU A 22 -2.02 -4.11 11.31
N ALA A 23 -2.66 -4.69 10.31
CA ALA A 23 -1.98 -5.00 9.07
C ALA A 23 -1.60 -3.72 8.34
N LYS A 24 -0.41 -3.66 7.82
CA LYS A 24 0.11 -2.46 7.17
C LYS A 24 0.05 -2.60 5.66
N VAL A 25 -0.49 -1.61 5.00
CA VAL A 25 -0.59 -1.57 3.55
C VAL A 25 0.04 -0.27 3.08
N LEU A 26 0.88 -0.34 2.06
CA LEU A 26 1.46 0.85 1.46
C LEU A 26 0.88 1.01 0.07
N ALA A 27 0.54 2.23 -0.31
CA ALA A 27 -0.02 2.51 -1.61
C ALA A 27 0.76 3.63 -2.27
N MET A 28 1.30 3.39 -3.46
CA MET A 28 2.01 4.42 -4.19
C MET A 28 1.09 4.94 -5.28
N VAL A 29 0.38 6.04 -4.98
CA VAL A 29 -0.64 6.62 -5.84
C VAL A 29 -0.53 8.12 -5.74
N ASP A 30 -0.52 8.83 -6.86
CA ASP A 30 -0.43 10.28 -6.80
C ASP A 30 -1.75 10.99 -7.17
N ASP A 31 -2.80 10.28 -7.53
CA ASP A 31 -4.10 10.86 -7.82
C ASP A 31 -4.85 11.05 -6.49
N LEU A 32 -5.12 12.29 -6.12
CA LEU A 32 -5.71 12.60 -4.82
C LEU A 32 -7.09 11.97 -4.61
N PHE A 33 -7.90 11.93 -5.63
CA PHE A 33 -9.23 11.34 -5.48
C PHE A 33 -9.11 9.84 -5.25
N PHE A 34 -8.18 9.20 -5.92
CA PHE A 34 -8.03 7.78 -5.76
C PHE A 34 -7.38 7.47 -4.42
N GLN A 35 -6.46 8.32 -3.97
CA GLN A 35 -5.88 8.17 -2.64
C GLN A 35 -6.98 8.18 -1.58
N ALA A 36 -7.94 9.12 -1.72
CA ALA A 36 -9.00 9.23 -0.74
C ALA A 36 -9.87 7.97 -0.71
N LYS A 37 -10.13 7.40 -1.89
CA LYS A 37 -10.92 6.19 -1.95
C LYS A 37 -10.21 5.01 -1.30
N ILE A 38 -8.93 4.88 -1.54
CA ILE A 38 -8.15 3.81 -0.93
C ILE A 38 -8.08 3.99 0.58
N ILE A 39 -7.86 5.21 1.04
CA ILE A 39 -7.77 5.49 2.47
C ILE A 39 -9.09 5.14 3.15
N GLU A 40 -10.19 5.56 2.55
CA GLU A 40 -11.50 5.31 3.14
C GLU A 40 -11.78 3.81 3.23
N THR A 41 -11.46 3.07 2.17
CA THR A 41 -11.69 1.63 2.16
C THR A 41 -10.81 0.94 3.21
N ALA A 42 -9.55 1.35 3.31
CA ALA A 42 -8.65 0.76 4.29
C ALA A 42 -9.12 1.03 5.71
N ARG A 43 -9.67 2.22 5.95
CA ARG A 43 -10.16 2.56 7.25
C ARG A 43 -11.33 1.67 7.65
N HIS A 44 -12.23 1.40 6.71
CA HIS A 44 -13.35 0.52 6.99
C HIS A 44 -12.89 -0.91 7.25
N LEU A 45 -11.77 -1.31 6.70
CA LEU A 45 -11.25 -2.65 6.89
C LEU A 45 -10.32 -2.78 8.11
N GLY A 46 -10.05 -1.67 8.77
CA GLY A 46 -9.17 -1.69 9.93
C GLY A 46 -7.71 -1.87 9.58
N LEU A 47 -7.28 -1.37 8.43
CA LEU A 47 -5.90 -1.48 8.00
C LEU A 47 -5.13 -0.20 8.28
N ASP A 48 -3.83 -0.34 8.52
CA ASP A 48 -2.97 0.82 8.68
C ASP A 48 -2.41 1.12 7.30
N LEU A 49 -2.97 2.10 6.63
CA LEU A 49 -2.57 2.43 5.27
C LEU A 49 -1.76 3.70 5.23
N LYS A 50 -0.67 3.68 4.45
CA LYS A 50 0.14 4.86 4.21
C LYS A 50 0.20 5.09 2.73
N ILE A 51 0.10 6.35 2.32
CA ILE A 51 0.22 6.74 0.92
C ILE A 51 1.64 7.23 0.68
N CYS A 52 2.27 6.74 -0.38
CA CYS A 52 3.59 7.20 -0.78
C CYS A 52 3.49 7.71 -2.21
N THR A 53 4.28 8.70 -2.58
CA THR A 53 4.24 9.23 -3.93
C THR A 53 5.56 9.09 -4.66
N THR A 54 6.59 8.56 -4.03
CA THR A 54 7.88 8.33 -4.68
C THR A 54 8.44 6.99 -4.26
N PRO A 55 9.36 6.42 -5.04
CA PRO A 55 10.02 5.19 -4.60
C PRO A 55 10.76 5.36 -3.29
N ASP A 56 11.40 6.51 -3.08
CA ASP A 56 12.13 6.74 -1.85
C ASP A 56 11.21 6.74 -0.64
N ALA A 57 10.04 7.37 -0.76
CA ALA A 57 9.08 7.39 0.33
C ALA A 57 8.57 5.97 0.62
N LEU A 58 8.33 5.20 -0.43
CA LEU A 58 7.86 3.84 -0.28
C LEU A 58 8.90 3.00 0.46
N LEU A 59 10.13 3.05 0.03
CA LEU A 59 11.19 2.27 0.65
C LEU A 59 11.47 2.75 2.06
N GLY A 60 11.29 4.02 2.32
CA GLY A 60 11.44 4.56 3.67
C GLY A 60 10.44 3.93 4.63
N GLU A 61 9.20 3.75 4.16
CA GLU A 61 8.19 3.12 5.00
C GLU A 61 8.49 1.64 5.20
N VAL A 62 9.01 0.97 4.18
CA VAL A 62 9.37 -0.44 4.28
C VAL A 62 10.48 -0.62 5.32
N SER A 63 11.42 0.31 5.39
CA SER A 63 12.50 0.16 6.36
C SER A 63 12.02 0.36 7.78
N LYS A 64 10.90 1.05 7.99
CA LYS A 64 10.34 1.20 9.32
C LYS A 64 9.62 -0.07 9.74
N ALA A 65 8.87 -0.67 8.84
CA ALA A 65 8.13 -1.89 9.12
C ALA A 65 7.73 -2.53 7.81
N ILE A 66 7.91 -3.83 7.70
CA ILE A 66 7.58 -4.55 6.47
C ILE A 66 6.07 -4.57 6.30
N PRO A 67 5.54 -4.14 5.16
CA PRO A 67 4.11 -4.13 4.97
C PRO A 67 3.58 -5.52 4.61
N ASN A 68 2.26 -5.68 4.72
CA ASN A 68 1.62 -6.92 4.34
C ASN A 68 1.20 -6.91 2.87
N LEU A 69 1.09 -5.72 2.30
CA LEU A 69 0.66 -5.57 0.91
C LEU A 69 1.12 -4.22 0.40
N VAL A 70 1.51 -4.15 -0.87
CA VAL A 70 1.83 -2.88 -1.50
C VAL A 70 1.03 -2.80 -2.79
N VAL A 71 0.36 -1.66 -3.02
CA VAL A 71 -0.33 -1.41 -4.27
C VAL A 71 0.34 -0.24 -4.98
N VAL A 72 0.47 -0.32 -6.28
CA VAL A 72 1.22 0.68 -7.05
C VAL A 72 0.41 1.09 -8.27
N ASP A 73 0.25 2.40 -8.45
CA ASP A 73 -0.34 2.96 -9.65
C ASP A 73 0.75 3.01 -10.72
N LEU A 74 0.68 2.12 -11.69
CA LEU A 74 1.72 2.04 -12.71
C LEU A 74 1.72 3.22 -13.66
N ASN A 75 0.67 4.05 -13.61
CA ASN A 75 0.62 5.25 -14.40
C ASN A 75 0.99 6.50 -13.61
N ALA A 76 1.45 6.33 -12.37
CA ALA A 76 1.89 7.45 -11.56
C ALA A 76 3.12 8.10 -12.19
N ARG A 77 3.38 9.35 -11.83
CA ARG A 77 4.44 10.09 -12.47
C ARG A 77 5.82 9.77 -11.95
N ASN A 78 5.92 9.31 -10.75
CA ASN A 78 7.21 9.20 -10.07
C ASN A 78 7.81 7.80 -10.11
N GLN A 79 8.01 7.30 -11.30
CA GLN A 79 8.80 6.08 -11.52
C GLN A 79 8.26 4.86 -10.79
N PRO A 80 7.03 4.46 -11.07
CA PRO A 80 6.43 3.33 -10.39
C PRO A 80 7.14 2.01 -10.65
N LEU A 81 7.71 1.81 -11.85
CA LEU A 81 8.42 0.57 -12.10
C LEU A 81 9.69 0.48 -11.28
N GLU A 82 10.35 1.61 -11.06
CA GLU A 82 11.51 1.62 -10.21
C GLU A 82 11.12 1.26 -8.78
N ALA A 83 9.97 1.75 -8.32
CA ALA A 83 9.49 1.43 -6.99
C ALA A 83 9.26 -0.08 -6.85
N VAL A 84 8.67 -0.70 -7.89
CA VAL A 84 8.42 -2.13 -7.87
C VAL A 84 9.74 -2.89 -7.82
N GLU A 85 10.71 -2.50 -8.63
CA GLU A 85 12.00 -3.17 -8.66
C GLU A 85 12.71 -3.06 -7.33
N ARG A 86 12.68 -1.89 -6.73
CA ARG A 86 13.34 -1.67 -5.45
C ARG A 86 12.65 -2.45 -4.33
N MET A 87 11.31 -2.54 -4.39
CA MET A 87 10.59 -3.33 -3.42
C MET A 87 10.94 -4.81 -3.56
N GLN A 88 11.06 -5.29 -4.79
CA GLN A 88 11.41 -6.68 -5.02
C GLN A 88 12.78 -6.98 -4.42
N SER A 89 13.72 -6.06 -4.52
CA SER A 89 15.03 -6.24 -3.95
C SER A 89 15.02 -6.16 -2.43
N ALA A 90 14.22 -5.26 -1.88
CA ALA A 90 14.23 -5.01 -0.44
C ALA A 90 13.33 -5.95 0.34
N ALA A 91 12.21 -6.38 -0.24
CA ALA A 91 11.24 -7.19 0.46
C ALA A 91 10.49 -8.08 -0.52
N ALA A 92 11.20 -9.06 -1.07
CA ALA A 92 10.67 -9.89 -2.13
C ALA A 92 9.43 -10.68 -1.76
N ASN A 93 9.21 -10.93 -0.47
CA ASN A 93 8.05 -11.72 -0.07
C ASN A 93 6.77 -10.91 0.08
N VAL A 94 6.84 -9.60 -0.01
CA VAL A 94 5.66 -8.76 0.14
C VAL A 94 4.89 -8.79 -1.18
N PRO A 95 3.59 -9.10 -1.16
CA PRO A 95 2.83 -9.08 -2.41
C PRO A 95 2.67 -7.66 -2.95
N LEU A 96 2.91 -7.51 -4.25
CA LEU A 96 2.79 -6.24 -4.93
C LEU A 96 1.69 -6.36 -5.97
N VAL A 97 0.72 -5.47 -5.91
CA VAL A 97 -0.37 -5.41 -6.88
C VAL A 97 -0.25 -4.10 -7.64
N GLY A 98 -0.16 -4.17 -8.95
CA GLY A 98 -0.09 -2.97 -9.78
C GLY A 98 -1.38 -2.77 -10.53
N PHE A 99 -1.76 -1.50 -10.78
CA PHE A 99 -2.89 -1.23 -11.64
C PHE A 99 -2.53 -0.11 -12.61
N LEU A 100 -3.23 -0.09 -13.74
CA LEU A 100 -2.98 0.90 -14.76
C LEU A 100 -4.30 1.36 -15.34
N SER A 101 -4.31 2.52 -15.98
CA SER A 101 -5.58 3.11 -16.37
C SER A 101 -6.18 2.48 -17.62
N HIS A 102 -5.38 1.83 -18.46
CA HIS A 102 -5.90 1.16 -19.63
C HIS A 102 -5.20 -0.17 -19.74
N VAL A 103 -5.63 -1.00 -20.64
CA VAL A 103 -4.94 -2.24 -20.91
C VAL A 103 -3.66 -1.86 -21.66
N GLN A 104 -2.57 -1.80 -20.99
CA GLN A 104 -1.28 -1.47 -21.56
C GLN A 104 -0.41 -2.70 -21.43
N THR A 105 -0.48 -3.57 -22.41
CA THR A 105 0.14 -4.88 -22.32
C THR A 105 1.63 -4.81 -22.01
N GLU A 106 2.33 -3.92 -22.68
CA GLU A 106 3.75 -3.83 -22.48
C GLU A 106 4.08 -3.35 -21.07
N LEU A 107 3.37 -2.37 -20.57
CA LEU A 107 3.60 -1.86 -19.22
C LEU A 107 3.27 -2.95 -18.20
N ALA A 108 2.20 -3.69 -18.44
CA ALA A 108 1.82 -4.77 -17.53
C ALA A 108 2.90 -5.85 -17.50
N ASP A 109 3.48 -6.19 -18.66
CA ASP A 109 4.53 -7.19 -18.72
C ASP A 109 5.78 -6.68 -17.99
N GLN A 110 6.11 -5.42 -18.16
CA GLN A 110 7.25 -4.83 -17.48
C GLN A 110 7.06 -4.87 -15.97
N ALA A 111 5.84 -4.58 -15.52
CA ALA A 111 5.56 -4.57 -14.08
C ALA A 111 5.66 -5.97 -13.49
N ARG A 112 5.16 -6.97 -14.21
CA ARG A 112 5.26 -8.34 -13.73
C ARG A 112 6.71 -8.79 -13.68
N ALA A 113 7.49 -8.43 -14.70
CA ALA A 113 8.90 -8.77 -14.73
C ALA A 113 9.65 -8.08 -13.59
N ALA A 114 9.21 -6.89 -13.19
CA ALA A 114 9.86 -6.15 -12.12
C ALA A 114 9.51 -6.69 -10.73
N GLY A 115 8.41 -7.43 -10.62
CA GLY A 115 8.06 -8.03 -9.33
C GLY A 115 6.61 -7.95 -8.91
N CYS A 116 5.73 -7.34 -9.72
CA CYS A 116 4.32 -7.29 -9.37
C CYS A 116 3.73 -8.68 -9.44
N ARG A 117 3.05 -9.09 -8.40
CA ARG A 117 2.41 -10.38 -8.36
C ARG A 117 1.15 -10.38 -9.22
N GLU A 118 0.43 -9.26 -9.23
CA GLU A 118 -0.74 -9.12 -10.08
C GLU A 118 -0.73 -7.74 -10.70
N VAL A 119 -1.21 -7.65 -11.93
CA VAL A 119 -1.37 -6.36 -12.60
C VAL A 119 -2.76 -6.35 -13.21
N MET A 120 -3.51 -5.30 -13.03
CA MET A 120 -4.90 -5.25 -13.50
C MET A 120 -5.28 -3.84 -13.92
N PRO A 121 -6.33 -3.69 -14.73
CA PRO A 121 -6.82 -2.35 -15.07
C PRO A 121 -7.36 -1.65 -13.83
N ARG A 122 -7.30 -0.33 -13.83
CA ARG A 122 -7.79 0.46 -12.71
C ARG A 122 -9.27 0.16 -12.42
N SER A 123 -10.07 -0.09 -13.46
CA SER A 123 -11.48 -0.36 -13.25
C SER A 123 -11.69 -1.63 -12.42
N LYS A 124 -10.91 -2.65 -12.67
CA LYS A 124 -11.01 -3.87 -11.89
C LYS A 124 -10.48 -3.65 -10.48
N PHE A 125 -9.38 -2.92 -10.36
CA PHE A 125 -8.81 -2.60 -9.05
C PHE A 125 -9.83 -1.85 -8.21
N THR A 126 -10.53 -0.88 -8.80
CA THR A 126 -11.52 -0.10 -8.07
C THR A 126 -12.70 -0.97 -7.66
N LYS A 127 -13.16 -1.83 -8.57
CA LYS A 127 -14.29 -2.67 -8.29
C LYS A 127 -13.98 -3.64 -7.15
N ASP A 128 -12.79 -4.19 -7.12
CA ASP A 128 -12.41 -5.18 -6.14
C ASP A 128 -11.56 -4.61 -5.01
N LEU A 129 -11.58 -3.29 -4.84
CA LEU A 129 -10.67 -2.62 -3.91
C LEU A 129 -10.69 -3.21 -2.50
N ALA A 130 -11.87 -3.40 -1.94
CA ALA A 130 -11.97 -3.94 -0.59
C ALA A 130 -11.39 -5.34 -0.52
N THR A 131 -11.66 -6.17 -1.52
CA THR A 131 -11.13 -7.52 -1.55
C THR A 131 -9.62 -7.51 -1.65
N ILE A 132 -9.07 -6.64 -2.50
CA ILE A 132 -7.64 -6.57 -2.70
C ILE A 132 -6.94 -6.08 -1.44
N LEU A 133 -7.47 -5.02 -0.82
CA LEU A 133 -6.85 -4.50 0.40
C LEU A 133 -6.96 -5.51 1.54
N SER A 134 -8.03 -6.31 1.54
CA SER A 134 -8.19 -7.31 2.59
C SER A 134 -7.11 -8.36 2.56
N ARG A 135 -6.42 -8.51 1.43
CA ARG A 135 -5.33 -9.47 1.35
C ARG A 135 -4.22 -9.10 2.33
N GLY A 136 -4.11 -7.83 2.67
CA GLY A 136 -3.14 -7.42 3.66
C GLY A 136 -3.42 -7.99 5.04
N LYS A 137 -4.69 -8.38 5.30
CA LYS A 137 -5.03 -8.94 6.58
C LYS A 137 -4.90 -10.44 6.61
N SER A 138 -4.70 -11.05 5.46
CA SER A 138 -4.86 -12.48 5.37
C SER A 138 -3.88 -13.24 6.20
N GLU A 139 -2.78 -12.69 6.46
CA GLU A 139 -1.87 -13.42 7.11
C GLU A 139 -2.21 -13.59 8.47
N SER A 140 -2.98 -12.76 9.01
CA SER A 140 -3.37 -12.93 10.33
C SER A 140 -4.14 -14.18 10.51
N SER A 141 -4.56 -14.73 9.46
CA SER A 141 -5.37 -15.93 9.61
C SER A 141 -4.53 -17.16 9.81
#